data_5d3575a13bdaf75caeb6b928ab19b5aa
#
_entry.id   5d3575a13bdaf75caeb6b928ab19b5aa
#
_cell.length_a   1.000
_cell.length_b   1.000
_cell.length_c   1.000
_cell.angle_alpha   90.00
_cell.angle_beta   90.00
_cell.angle_gamma   90.00
#
_symmetry.space_group_name_H-M   'P 1'
#
loop_
_entity.id
_entity.type
_entity.pdbx_description
1 polymer ?
#
loop_
_entity_poly.entity_id
_entity_poly.type
_entity_poly.pdbx_seq_one_letter_code
_entity_poly.pdbx_strand_id
1 'polypeptide(L)'
;MDAAQLIIEGKGYLGIEFGSTRIKAVLVDKSGNVLASGGHSWENRYEDGVWTYSLNDIWDGLQDCYKDLKENVKKEYGVILKHLDAIGFSAMMHGYLAFDENDTILVPFRTWRNTITEEAASKLTAEFNYNIPQRWSIAHLYQAILNGEEHVPYVDFFTTLAGYVHWRLTGRKVLGVGDASGMFPIDIHTGDYDQAMIQKFDKLVADQNYRWNLRDILPRVLAAGEEAGMLTEEGASLLDPSGDLQAGIPLCPPEGDAGTGMVATNSVAKRTGNISAGTSIFAMVVLEKELSKVYPQIDLVTTPDGVLVGMVHCNNCTSDINAWVNLFREFGEMYGLTFDMNDLFTKLYSVALKGDPDCGGMISYNYFSGEPVTGFDAGAPLFVRDAESKFTLANTMRMHLYSALAALKSGMDLMLKEEGVQVDQLFGHGGYFKTKGVGQRIAAAAMNAPVSVMETAGEGGAWGIAVLAAFLAKKKDGQSLGEFLNEEIFAGNKGVKMDPMAEDVEGFEKFMEKYMKNLPAEKAAVEAL
;
A
#
# COMPACT_ATOMS: atom_id res chain seq x y z
N MET A 1 27.10 21.07 0.87
CA MET A 1 26.44 21.74 2.01
C MET A 1 26.30 20.66 3.05
N ASP A 2 26.63 20.91 4.30
CA ASP A 2 26.37 19.94 5.34
C ASP A 2 24.88 19.91 5.71
N ALA A 3 24.45 18.88 6.41
CA ALA A 3 23.03 18.69 6.72
C ALA A 3 22.45 19.80 7.60
N ALA A 4 23.22 20.31 8.57
CA ALA A 4 22.79 21.39 9.45
C ALA A 4 22.53 22.69 8.65
N GLN A 5 23.44 23.04 7.74
CA GLN A 5 23.29 24.23 6.88
C GLN A 5 22.10 24.09 5.92
N LEU A 6 21.86 22.88 5.39
CA LEU A 6 20.70 22.58 4.54
C LEU A 6 19.37 22.81 5.29
N ILE A 7 19.30 22.35 6.53
CA ILE A 7 18.11 22.55 7.39
C ILE A 7 17.91 24.02 7.73
N ILE A 8 18.99 24.75 8.07
CA ILE A 8 18.94 26.20 8.36
C ILE A 8 18.41 26.99 7.16
N GLU A 9 18.81 26.60 5.94
CA GLU A 9 18.36 27.23 4.70
C GLU A 9 16.97 26.79 4.24
N GLY A 10 16.30 25.88 4.97
CA GLY A 10 14.97 25.37 4.64
C GLY A 10 14.93 24.51 3.38
N LYS A 11 16.03 23.85 3.03
CA LYS A 11 16.16 23.05 1.79
C LYS A 11 15.86 21.55 2.00
N GLY A 12 15.16 21.21 3.07
CA GLY A 12 14.69 19.86 3.34
C GLY A 12 13.28 19.62 2.82
N TYR A 13 12.96 18.36 2.58
CA TYR A 13 11.62 17.89 2.19
C TYR A 13 11.08 16.99 3.27
N LEU A 14 9.88 17.29 3.75
CA LEU A 14 9.22 16.54 4.80
C LEU A 14 8.11 15.67 4.22
N GLY A 15 8.15 14.38 4.53
CA GLY A 15 7.05 13.46 4.29
C GLY A 15 6.49 12.93 5.61
N ILE A 16 5.17 12.90 5.75
CA ILE A 16 4.49 12.30 6.91
C ILE A 16 3.47 11.29 6.39
N GLU A 17 3.55 10.07 6.92
CA GLU A 17 2.65 8.97 6.58
C GLU A 17 1.86 8.51 7.80
N PHE A 18 0.54 8.39 7.63
CA PHE A 18 -0.37 7.79 8.58
C PHE A 18 -0.58 6.30 8.22
N GLY A 19 0.31 5.44 8.69
CA GLY A 19 0.15 3.99 8.59
C GLY A 19 -0.84 3.46 9.64
N SER A 20 -1.29 2.20 9.49
CA SER A 20 -2.32 1.61 10.34
C SER A 20 -1.95 1.46 11.83
N THR A 21 -0.65 1.40 12.15
CA THR A 21 -0.17 1.22 13.54
C THR A 21 0.85 2.28 13.96
N ARG A 22 1.27 3.13 13.02
CA ARG A 22 2.28 4.14 13.27
C ARG A 22 2.12 5.32 12.32
N ILE A 23 2.26 6.53 12.84
CA ILE A 23 2.51 7.74 12.07
C ILE A 23 4.02 7.91 12.00
N LYS A 24 4.57 8.14 10.81
CA LYS A 24 6.02 8.29 10.58
C LYS A 24 6.29 9.58 9.82
N ALA A 25 7.26 10.36 10.29
CA ALA A 25 7.78 11.54 9.62
C ALA A 25 9.22 11.28 9.16
N VAL A 26 9.57 11.72 7.95
CA VAL A 26 10.92 11.61 7.39
C VAL A 26 11.29 12.94 6.73
N LEU A 27 12.41 13.50 7.14
CA LEU A 27 13.04 14.66 6.53
C LEU A 27 14.16 14.19 5.61
N VAL A 28 14.12 14.58 4.34
CA VAL A 28 15.14 14.20 3.35
C VAL A 28 15.79 15.42 2.69
N ASP A 29 16.99 15.20 2.14
CA ASP A 29 17.62 16.15 1.23
C ASP A 29 17.09 15.97 -0.23
N LYS A 30 17.59 16.79 -1.15
CA LYS A 30 17.21 16.75 -2.58
C LYS A 30 17.51 15.41 -3.30
N SER A 31 18.35 14.59 -2.74
CA SER A 31 18.75 13.28 -3.29
C SER A 31 18.04 12.11 -2.57
N GLY A 32 17.09 12.41 -1.68
CA GLY A 32 16.38 11.41 -0.91
C GLY A 32 17.14 10.86 0.30
N ASN A 33 18.33 11.40 0.64
CA ASN A 33 19.04 10.97 1.83
C ASN A 33 18.28 11.42 3.09
N VAL A 34 18.04 10.46 4.00
CA VAL A 34 17.33 10.75 5.26
C VAL A 34 18.22 11.57 6.18
N LEU A 35 17.72 12.74 6.58
CA LEU A 35 18.36 13.65 7.53
C LEU A 35 17.89 13.38 8.96
N ALA A 36 16.59 13.17 9.15
CA ALA A 36 16.00 12.84 10.44
C ALA A 36 14.68 12.10 10.23
N SER A 37 14.21 11.42 11.26
CA SER A 37 12.89 10.80 11.31
C SER A 37 12.23 11.02 12.66
N GLY A 38 10.91 10.93 12.69
CA GLY A 38 10.08 10.93 13.89
C GLY A 38 8.96 9.91 13.77
N GLY A 39 8.31 9.58 14.87
CA GLY A 39 7.24 8.62 14.85
C GLY A 39 6.32 8.67 16.06
N HIS A 40 5.09 8.21 15.83
CA HIS A 40 4.07 8.04 16.86
C HIS A 40 3.37 6.69 16.65
N SER A 41 3.19 5.90 17.69
CA SER A 41 2.44 4.64 17.62
C SER A 41 0.99 4.88 18.00
N TRP A 42 0.06 4.37 17.21
CA TRP A 42 -1.37 4.48 17.47
C TRP A 42 -2.10 3.19 17.10
N GLU A 43 -3.38 3.08 17.42
CA GLU A 43 -4.16 1.87 17.18
C GLU A 43 -5.49 2.18 16.52
N ASN A 44 -5.88 1.32 15.57
CA ASN A 44 -7.22 1.31 14.99
C ASN A 44 -8.19 0.71 16.00
N ARG A 45 -9.28 1.42 16.32
CA ARG A 45 -10.30 1.00 17.29
C ARG A 45 -11.52 0.46 16.59
N TYR A 46 -12.15 -0.53 17.21
CA TYR A 46 -13.45 -1.05 16.78
C TYR A 46 -14.51 -0.51 17.72
N GLU A 47 -15.29 0.47 17.25
CA GLU A 47 -16.31 1.17 18.03
C GLU A 47 -17.64 1.12 17.27
N ASP A 48 -18.72 0.74 17.94
CA ASP A 48 -20.08 0.66 17.38
C ASP A 48 -20.18 -0.07 16.03
N GLY A 49 -19.40 -1.14 15.87
CA GLY A 49 -19.39 -1.94 14.64
C GLY A 49 -18.50 -1.39 13.52
N VAL A 50 -17.70 -0.36 13.79
CA VAL A 50 -16.86 0.33 12.80
C VAL A 50 -15.40 0.38 13.26
N TRP A 51 -14.48 0.02 12.35
CA TRP A 51 -13.05 0.28 12.52
C TRP A 51 -12.75 1.75 12.24
N THR A 52 -12.23 2.46 13.23
CA THR A 52 -12.08 3.92 13.22
C THR A 52 -10.81 4.42 13.92
N TYR A 53 -10.46 5.68 13.68
CA TYR A 53 -9.61 6.54 14.50
C TYR A 53 -10.40 7.82 14.81
N SER A 54 -10.27 8.37 16.02
CA SER A 54 -10.89 9.66 16.31
C SER A 54 -10.10 10.81 15.65
N LEU A 55 -10.77 11.94 15.40
CA LEU A 55 -10.07 13.13 14.90
C LEU A 55 -8.99 13.62 15.88
N ASN A 56 -9.21 13.46 17.19
CA ASN A 56 -8.20 13.80 18.19
C ASN A 56 -6.95 12.92 18.06
N ASP A 57 -7.12 11.59 17.89
CA ASP A 57 -5.97 10.69 17.70
C ASP A 57 -5.15 11.07 16.47
N ILE A 58 -5.82 11.53 15.39
CA ILE A 58 -5.15 11.97 14.17
C ILE A 58 -4.25 13.19 14.46
N TRP A 59 -4.79 14.21 15.14
CA TRP A 59 -4.05 15.43 15.40
C TRP A 59 -3.01 15.28 16.51
N ASP A 60 -3.33 14.62 17.60
CA ASP A 60 -2.41 14.36 18.69
C ASP A 60 -1.22 13.50 18.19
N GLY A 61 -1.51 12.49 17.39
CA GLY A 61 -0.50 11.62 16.79
C GLY A 61 0.39 12.34 15.78
N LEU A 62 -0.20 13.22 14.93
CA LEU A 62 0.56 14.03 13.98
C LEU A 62 1.51 14.99 14.69
N GLN A 63 1.00 15.71 15.71
CA GLN A 63 1.78 16.67 16.49
C GLN A 63 2.92 16.00 17.26
N ASP A 64 2.66 14.84 17.88
CA ASP A 64 3.68 14.07 18.58
C ASP A 64 4.76 13.54 17.62
N CYS A 65 4.36 12.99 16.46
CA CYS A 65 5.27 12.54 15.43
C CYS A 65 6.16 13.67 14.89
N TYR A 66 5.58 14.85 14.62
CA TYR A 66 6.34 16.01 14.15
C TYR A 66 7.27 16.55 15.23
N LYS A 67 6.83 16.57 16.48
CA LYS A 67 7.66 16.96 17.64
C LYS A 67 8.85 16.03 17.79
N ASP A 68 8.66 14.71 17.72
CA ASP A 68 9.75 13.72 17.77
C ASP A 68 10.77 13.97 16.65
N LEU A 69 10.32 14.25 15.42
CA LEU A 69 11.20 14.65 14.32
C LEU A 69 12.03 15.91 14.67
N LYS A 70 11.38 16.97 15.19
CA LYS A 70 12.06 18.21 15.56
C LYS A 70 13.11 18.00 16.64
N GLU A 71 12.79 17.19 17.64
CA GLU A 71 13.71 16.85 18.72
C GLU A 71 14.92 16.08 18.19
N ASN A 72 14.73 15.16 17.25
CA ASN A 72 15.81 14.42 16.59
C ASN A 72 16.68 15.34 15.72
N VAL A 73 16.10 16.26 14.95
CA VAL A 73 16.84 17.30 14.21
C VAL A 73 17.68 18.16 15.15
N LYS A 74 17.10 18.62 16.26
CA LYS A 74 17.82 19.44 17.25
C LYS A 74 18.95 18.66 17.93
N LYS A 75 18.71 17.41 18.26
CA LYS A 75 19.70 16.53 18.91
C LYS A 75 20.89 16.25 18.00
N GLU A 76 20.65 15.98 16.72
CA GLU A 76 21.68 15.57 15.78
C GLU A 76 22.45 16.75 15.19
N TYR A 77 21.75 17.84 14.85
CA TYR A 77 22.33 18.98 14.14
C TYR A 77 22.43 20.27 14.96
N GLY A 78 21.81 20.31 16.14
CA GLY A 78 21.78 21.53 16.97
C GLY A 78 20.88 22.65 16.40
N VAL A 79 20.00 22.35 15.45
CA VAL A 79 19.19 23.31 14.67
C VAL A 79 17.71 23.15 15.02
N ILE A 80 16.98 24.26 15.03
CA ILE A 80 15.51 24.28 15.11
C ILE A 80 14.95 24.27 13.70
N LEU A 81 14.09 23.31 13.39
CA LEU A 81 13.40 23.21 12.10
C LEU A 81 12.31 24.28 12.01
N LYS A 82 12.48 25.27 11.16
CA LYS A 82 11.57 26.42 11.01
C LYS A 82 10.95 26.52 9.62
N HIS A 83 11.65 26.06 8.61
CA HIS A 83 11.24 26.17 7.21
C HIS A 83 11.65 24.92 6.43
N LEU A 84 10.91 24.63 5.35
CA LEU A 84 11.11 23.49 4.47
C LEU A 84 10.88 23.92 3.02
N ASP A 85 11.50 23.24 2.07
CA ASP A 85 11.32 23.51 0.64
C ASP A 85 9.95 23.01 0.14
N ALA A 86 9.47 21.86 0.68
CA ALA A 86 8.12 21.37 0.50
C ALA A 86 7.75 20.32 1.57
N ILE A 87 6.44 20.07 1.72
CA ILE A 87 5.86 19.06 2.60
C ILE A 87 4.91 18.16 1.80
N GLY A 88 4.81 16.87 2.17
CA GLY A 88 3.82 15.94 1.68
C GLY A 88 3.20 15.10 2.79
N PHE A 89 1.94 14.73 2.60
CA PHE A 89 1.19 13.83 3.49
C PHE A 89 0.74 12.60 2.73
N SER A 90 0.98 11.44 3.33
CA SER A 90 0.48 10.15 2.89
C SER A 90 -0.33 9.49 3.99
N ALA A 91 -1.27 8.64 3.63
CA ALA A 91 -2.02 7.85 4.60
C ALA A 91 -2.42 6.50 4.00
N MET A 92 -2.88 5.58 4.87
CA MET A 92 -3.61 4.41 4.42
C MET A 92 -4.70 4.83 3.44
N MET A 93 -4.75 4.20 2.29
CA MET A 93 -5.72 4.52 1.24
C MET A 93 -7.16 4.24 1.66
N HIS A 94 -8.09 4.76 0.88
CA HIS A 94 -9.52 4.50 1.01
C HIS A 94 -10.13 5.11 2.27
N GLY A 95 -11.26 4.54 2.72
CA GLY A 95 -11.99 5.01 3.88
C GLY A 95 -12.98 6.15 3.56
N TYR A 96 -13.70 6.59 4.58
CA TYR A 96 -14.80 7.53 4.43
C TYR A 96 -14.81 8.53 5.58
N LEU A 97 -14.41 9.75 5.29
CA LEU A 97 -14.50 10.94 6.13
C LEU A 97 -15.48 11.91 5.46
N ALA A 98 -16.68 12.06 5.99
CA ALA A 98 -17.74 12.89 5.42
C ALA A 98 -18.04 14.11 6.31
N PHE A 99 -18.20 15.27 5.68
CA PHE A 99 -18.35 16.56 6.31
C PHE A 99 -19.57 17.30 5.76
N ASP A 100 -20.21 18.11 6.62
CA ASP A 100 -21.28 19.03 6.22
C ASP A 100 -20.73 20.37 5.68
N GLU A 101 -21.63 21.28 5.30
CA GLU A 101 -21.31 22.62 4.80
C GLU A 101 -20.56 23.52 5.81
N ASN A 102 -20.53 23.14 7.09
CA ASN A 102 -19.81 23.84 8.17
C ASN A 102 -18.48 23.14 8.50
N ASP A 103 -18.02 22.21 7.66
CA ASP A 103 -16.81 21.41 7.86
C ASP A 103 -16.84 20.54 9.14
N THR A 104 -18.06 20.18 9.60
CA THR A 104 -18.27 19.28 10.75
C THR A 104 -18.34 17.84 10.26
N ILE A 105 -17.62 16.94 10.93
CA ILE A 105 -17.69 15.51 10.60
C ILE A 105 -19.08 14.96 10.91
N LEU A 106 -19.66 14.25 9.94
CA LEU A 106 -21.04 13.76 10.00
C LEU A 106 -21.15 12.38 10.68
N VAL A 107 -20.14 11.53 10.50
CA VAL A 107 -20.07 10.18 11.05
C VAL A 107 -18.63 9.85 11.46
N PRO A 108 -18.40 8.88 12.36
CA PRO A 108 -17.04 8.41 12.65
C PRO A 108 -16.28 8.00 11.38
N PHE A 109 -14.99 8.25 11.34
CA PHE A 109 -14.12 7.82 10.23
C PHE A 109 -14.23 6.31 10.01
N ARG A 110 -14.64 5.88 8.82
CA ARG A 110 -14.68 4.46 8.41
C ARG A 110 -13.39 4.13 7.66
N THR A 111 -12.52 3.33 8.27
CA THR A 111 -11.22 2.98 7.68
C THR A 111 -11.35 1.88 6.62
N TRP A 112 -10.28 1.63 5.87
CA TRP A 112 -10.18 0.56 4.88
C TRP A 112 -10.45 -0.86 5.43
N ARG A 113 -10.31 -1.07 6.77
CA ARG A 113 -10.56 -2.36 7.42
C ARG A 113 -12.03 -2.76 7.48
N ASN A 114 -12.94 -1.82 7.24
CA ASN A 114 -14.37 -2.11 7.30
C ASN A 114 -14.81 -2.93 6.07
N THR A 115 -15.43 -4.07 6.32
CA THR A 115 -16.03 -4.96 5.31
C THR A 115 -17.55 -4.91 5.32
N ILE A 116 -18.13 -3.75 5.66
CA ILE A 116 -19.57 -3.54 5.83
C ILE A 116 -20.26 -3.05 4.56
N THR A 117 -19.60 -3.05 3.41
CA THR A 117 -20.04 -2.42 2.15
C THR A 117 -20.17 -3.42 1.00
N GLU A 118 -20.36 -4.70 1.29
CA GLU A 118 -20.41 -5.76 0.27
C GLU A 118 -21.53 -5.54 -0.76
N GLU A 119 -22.74 -5.19 -0.30
CA GLU A 119 -23.88 -4.93 -1.17
C GLU A 119 -23.62 -3.75 -2.10
N ALA A 120 -23.11 -2.64 -1.57
CA ALA A 120 -22.77 -1.47 -2.35
C ALA A 120 -21.66 -1.75 -3.38
N ALA A 121 -20.58 -2.41 -2.95
CA ALA A 121 -19.48 -2.77 -3.82
C ALA A 121 -19.91 -3.65 -4.99
N SER A 122 -20.73 -4.67 -4.72
CA SER A 122 -21.28 -5.57 -5.75
C SER A 122 -22.18 -4.83 -6.75
N LYS A 123 -23.10 -3.98 -6.26
CA LYS A 123 -23.98 -3.19 -7.13
C LYS A 123 -23.23 -2.20 -7.99
N LEU A 124 -22.26 -1.47 -7.41
CA LEU A 124 -21.45 -0.51 -8.15
C LEU A 124 -20.55 -1.18 -9.18
N THR A 125 -19.95 -2.35 -8.86
CA THR A 125 -19.16 -3.14 -9.80
C THR A 125 -19.99 -3.52 -11.02
N ALA A 126 -21.23 -3.97 -10.82
CA ALA A 126 -22.14 -4.32 -11.91
C ALA A 126 -22.55 -3.09 -12.74
N GLU A 127 -22.91 -1.97 -12.08
CA GLU A 127 -23.36 -0.74 -12.75
C GLU A 127 -22.26 -0.09 -13.58
N PHE A 128 -21.04 -0.06 -13.04
CA PHE A 128 -19.90 0.58 -13.71
C PHE A 128 -19.22 -0.34 -14.72
N ASN A 129 -19.40 -1.66 -14.62
CA ASN A 129 -18.56 -2.66 -15.28
C ASN A 129 -17.07 -2.42 -14.95
N TYR A 130 -16.79 -2.17 -13.66
CA TYR A 130 -15.49 -1.84 -13.11
C TYR A 130 -15.40 -2.38 -11.68
N ASN A 131 -14.30 -3.03 -11.29
CA ASN A 131 -14.18 -3.59 -9.95
C ASN A 131 -14.17 -2.48 -8.89
N ILE A 132 -15.15 -2.49 -8.00
CA ILE A 132 -15.25 -1.57 -6.86
C ILE A 132 -15.08 -2.38 -5.57
N PRO A 133 -13.90 -2.40 -4.96
CA PRO A 133 -13.66 -3.08 -3.70
C PRO A 133 -14.46 -2.50 -2.53
N GLN A 134 -14.81 -3.33 -1.55
CA GLN A 134 -15.57 -2.92 -0.37
C GLN A 134 -14.93 -1.76 0.41
N ARG A 135 -13.60 -1.67 0.42
CA ARG A 135 -12.85 -0.64 1.16
C ARG A 135 -12.86 0.75 0.51
N TRP A 136 -13.29 0.88 -0.75
CA TRP A 136 -13.30 2.16 -1.46
C TRP A 136 -14.30 3.15 -0.89
N SER A 137 -13.96 4.44 -0.93
CA SER A 137 -14.77 5.52 -0.35
C SER A 137 -16.18 5.57 -0.95
N ILE A 138 -16.31 5.34 -2.25
CA ILE A 138 -17.62 5.31 -2.93
C ILE A 138 -18.49 4.14 -2.47
N ALA A 139 -17.90 3.00 -2.13
CA ALA A 139 -18.65 1.87 -1.60
C ALA A 139 -19.22 2.19 -0.21
N HIS A 140 -18.49 2.93 0.63
CA HIS A 140 -18.98 3.41 1.91
C HIS A 140 -20.12 4.44 1.76
N LEU A 141 -20.00 5.41 0.85
CA LEU A 141 -21.05 6.36 0.58
C LEU A 141 -22.32 5.65 0.08
N TYR A 142 -22.17 4.75 -0.89
CA TYR A 142 -23.33 4.05 -1.46
C TYR A 142 -23.97 3.08 -0.46
N GLN A 143 -23.18 2.43 0.39
CA GLN A 143 -23.74 1.61 1.47
C GLN A 143 -24.53 2.45 2.48
N ALA A 144 -24.05 3.64 2.82
CA ALA A 144 -24.79 4.56 3.67
C ALA A 144 -26.13 4.98 3.03
N ILE A 145 -26.18 5.17 1.71
CA ILE A 145 -27.42 5.42 0.95
C ILE A 145 -28.36 4.21 1.03
N LEU A 146 -27.84 3.00 0.79
CA LEU A 146 -28.65 1.77 0.85
C LEU A 146 -29.21 1.53 2.25
N ASN A 147 -28.46 1.86 3.29
CA ASN A 147 -28.88 1.77 4.69
C ASN A 147 -29.87 2.89 5.10
N GLY A 148 -30.07 3.92 4.28
CA GLY A 148 -30.88 5.10 4.63
C GLY A 148 -30.28 5.90 5.78
N GLU A 149 -28.95 6.01 5.88
CA GLU A 149 -28.28 6.72 6.96
C GLU A 149 -28.59 8.22 6.93
N GLU A 150 -28.98 8.80 8.06
CA GLU A 150 -29.48 10.17 8.19
C GLU A 150 -28.48 11.26 7.77
N HIS A 151 -27.19 10.98 7.81
CA HIS A 151 -26.15 11.95 7.46
C HIS A 151 -26.03 12.22 5.95
N VAL A 152 -26.41 11.27 5.09
CA VAL A 152 -26.16 11.31 3.64
C VAL A 152 -26.68 12.57 2.95
N PRO A 153 -27.91 13.07 3.24
CA PRO A 153 -28.42 14.31 2.64
C PRO A 153 -27.60 15.57 2.97
N TYR A 154 -26.80 15.52 4.02
CA TYR A 154 -26.02 16.65 4.54
C TYR A 154 -24.56 16.62 4.11
N VAL A 155 -24.13 15.61 3.35
CA VAL A 155 -22.75 15.54 2.85
C VAL A 155 -22.50 16.70 1.89
N ASP A 156 -21.49 17.52 2.20
CA ASP A 156 -20.96 18.59 1.36
C ASP A 156 -19.59 18.24 0.79
N PHE A 157 -18.85 17.41 1.52
CA PHE A 157 -17.54 16.95 1.12
C PHE A 157 -17.20 15.60 1.77
N PHE A 158 -16.59 14.69 1.05
CA PHE A 158 -15.98 13.50 1.66
C PHE A 158 -14.61 13.22 1.05
N THR A 159 -13.74 12.62 1.83
CA THR A 159 -12.32 12.43 1.46
C THR A 159 -11.70 11.26 2.23
N THR A 160 -10.43 10.98 1.92
CA THR A 160 -9.54 10.06 2.64
C THR A 160 -8.84 10.76 3.81
N LEU A 161 -8.09 10.00 4.61
CA LEU A 161 -7.32 10.55 5.71
C LEU A 161 -6.24 11.53 5.22
N ALA A 162 -5.50 11.19 4.15
CA ALA A 162 -4.49 12.08 3.59
C ALA A 162 -5.09 13.41 3.10
N GLY A 163 -6.22 13.33 2.40
CA GLY A 163 -6.96 14.51 1.94
C GLY A 163 -7.49 15.36 3.08
N TYR A 164 -8.00 14.75 4.16
CA TYR A 164 -8.46 15.47 5.35
C TYR A 164 -7.33 16.26 6.02
N VAL A 165 -6.20 15.62 6.30
CA VAL A 165 -5.06 16.29 6.95
C VAL A 165 -4.54 17.43 6.07
N HIS A 166 -4.35 17.17 4.78
CA HIS A 166 -3.91 18.18 3.82
C HIS A 166 -4.85 19.39 3.78
N TRP A 167 -6.16 19.14 3.66
CA TRP A 167 -7.16 20.20 3.64
C TRP A 167 -7.10 21.09 4.88
N ARG A 168 -7.00 20.49 6.07
CA ARG A 168 -6.95 21.26 7.34
C ARG A 168 -5.71 22.11 7.48
N LEU A 169 -4.60 21.73 6.82
CA LEU A 169 -3.33 22.46 6.86
C LEU A 169 -3.22 23.55 5.78
N THR A 170 -3.95 23.39 4.66
CA THR A 170 -3.83 24.28 3.49
C THR A 170 -5.11 25.03 3.13
N GLY A 171 -6.26 24.62 3.66
CA GLY A 171 -7.58 25.08 3.22
C GLY A 171 -8.01 24.54 1.85
N ARG A 172 -7.25 23.64 1.21
CA ARG A 172 -7.52 23.11 -0.13
C ARG A 172 -8.10 21.69 -0.08
N LYS A 173 -9.33 21.51 -0.58
CA LYS A 173 -10.03 20.23 -0.73
C LYS A 173 -9.55 19.51 -2.00
N VAL A 174 -8.33 18.99 -1.97
CA VAL A 174 -7.65 18.33 -3.11
C VAL A 174 -7.12 16.96 -2.69
N LEU A 175 -6.85 16.10 -3.68
CA LEU A 175 -6.29 14.76 -3.46
C LEU A 175 -5.36 14.42 -4.63
N GLY A 176 -4.27 13.71 -4.36
CA GLY A 176 -3.42 13.15 -5.39
C GLY A 176 -4.15 12.06 -6.18
N VAL A 177 -3.86 11.94 -7.46
CA VAL A 177 -4.58 11.03 -8.36
C VAL A 177 -4.45 9.57 -7.93
N GLY A 178 -3.31 9.20 -7.31
CA GLY A 178 -3.11 7.85 -6.77
C GLY A 178 -4.11 7.52 -5.67
N ASP A 179 -4.28 8.41 -4.70
CA ASP A 179 -5.25 8.21 -3.60
C ASP A 179 -6.70 8.40 -4.07
N ALA A 180 -6.95 9.37 -4.97
CA ALA A 180 -8.26 9.59 -5.58
C ALA A 180 -8.77 8.35 -6.32
N SER A 181 -7.88 7.58 -6.97
CA SER A 181 -8.21 6.32 -7.65
C SER A 181 -8.75 5.23 -6.71
N GLY A 182 -8.48 5.34 -5.41
CA GLY A 182 -9.05 4.49 -4.37
C GLY A 182 -10.35 5.04 -3.75
N MET A 183 -10.78 6.23 -4.13
CA MET A 183 -12.09 6.77 -3.78
C MET A 183 -13.15 6.45 -4.84
N PHE A 184 -12.82 6.69 -6.10
CA PHE A 184 -13.68 6.51 -7.27
C PHE A 184 -12.82 6.28 -8.53
N PRO A 185 -13.30 5.55 -9.56
CA PRO A 185 -12.54 5.30 -10.78
C PRO A 185 -12.03 6.58 -11.46
N ILE A 186 -10.75 6.52 -11.90
CA ILE A 186 -10.09 7.60 -12.63
C ILE A 186 -10.10 7.28 -14.13
N ASP A 187 -10.46 8.27 -14.95
CA ASP A 187 -10.15 8.26 -16.37
C ASP A 187 -8.69 8.65 -16.58
N ILE A 188 -7.88 7.68 -16.98
CA ILE A 188 -6.43 7.85 -17.19
C ILE A 188 -6.06 8.82 -18.32
N HIS A 189 -7.02 9.16 -19.20
CA HIS A 189 -6.80 10.12 -20.30
C HIS A 189 -6.97 11.57 -19.86
N THR A 190 -7.83 11.80 -18.86
CA THR A 190 -8.09 13.14 -18.31
C THR A 190 -7.36 13.38 -17.01
N GLY A 191 -6.98 12.32 -16.28
CA GLY A 191 -6.39 12.41 -14.94
C GLY A 191 -7.37 12.87 -13.86
N ASP A 192 -8.69 12.79 -14.12
CA ASP A 192 -9.77 13.12 -13.18
C ASP A 192 -10.73 11.93 -13.07
N TYR A 193 -11.69 12.00 -12.18
CA TYR A 193 -12.73 10.97 -12.02
C TYR A 193 -13.47 10.71 -13.33
N ASP A 194 -13.78 9.42 -13.58
CA ASP A 194 -14.53 9.01 -14.78
C ASP A 194 -15.94 9.63 -14.79
N GLN A 195 -16.15 10.57 -15.70
CA GLN A 195 -17.39 11.34 -15.80
C GLN A 195 -18.58 10.46 -16.22
N ALA A 196 -18.35 9.41 -16.99
CA ALA A 196 -19.44 8.51 -17.39
C ALA A 196 -19.90 7.67 -16.19
N MET A 197 -18.97 7.25 -15.33
CA MET A 197 -19.31 6.53 -14.08
C MET A 197 -19.95 7.47 -13.05
N ILE A 198 -19.51 8.74 -12.94
CA ILE A 198 -20.19 9.74 -12.11
C ILE A 198 -21.66 9.91 -12.54
N GLN A 199 -21.92 10.07 -13.84
CA GLN A 199 -23.29 10.19 -14.36
C GLN A 199 -24.13 8.94 -14.09
N LYS A 200 -23.56 7.75 -14.16
CA LYS A 200 -24.24 6.50 -13.79
C LYS A 200 -24.59 6.49 -12.30
N PHE A 201 -23.66 6.90 -11.43
CA PHE A 201 -23.91 7.00 -9.99
C PHE A 201 -25.01 7.99 -9.67
N ASP A 202 -24.94 9.22 -10.22
CA ASP A 202 -25.97 10.26 -10.00
C ASP A 202 -27.35 9.79 -10.46
N LYS A 203 -27.41 9.07 -11.58
CA LYS A 203 -28.65 8.46 -12.05
C LYS A 203 -29.17 7.36 -11.12
N LEU A 204 -28.25 6.55 -10.57
CA LEU A 204 -28.59 5.45 -9.65
C LEU A 204 -29.25 5.96 -8.36
N VAL A 205 -28.86 7.15 -7.90
CA VAL A 205 -29.37 7.76 -6.66
C VAL A 205 -30.39 8.89 -6.89
N ALA A 206 -30.82 9.13 -8.13
CA ALA A 206 -31.68 10.27 -8.51
C ALA A 206 -33.00 10.34 -7.72
N ASP A 207 -33.61 9.19 -7.40
CA ASP A 207 -34.86 9.10 -6.65
C ASP A 207 -34.74 9.61 -5.19
N GLN A 208 -33.51 9.71 -4.67
CA GLN A 208 -33.25 10.22 -3.32
C GLN A 208 -33.37 11.75 -3.22
N ASN A 209 -33.29 12.44 -4.35
CA ASN A 209 -33.39 13.91 -4.43
C ASN A 209 -32.39 14.64 -3.51
N TYR A 210 -31.17 14.18 -3.43
CA TYR A 210 -30.10 14.86 -2.69
C TYR A 210 -29.81 16.24 -3.29
N ARG A 211 -29.33 17.19 -2.44
CA ARG A 211 -28.93 18.54 -2.85
C ARG A 211 -27.57 18.59 -3.55
N TRP A 212 -26.85 17.49 -3.60
CA TRP A 212 -25.54 17.34 -4.18
C TRP A 212 -25.55 16.32 -5.34
N ASN A 213 -24.61 16.48 -6.27
CA ASN A 213 -24.19 15.44 -7.20
C ASN A 213 -22.85 14.91 -6.77
N LEU A 214 -22.48 13.69 -7.17
CA LEU A 214 -21.25 13.05 -6.70
C LEU A 214 -20.01 13.91 -6.95
N ARG A 215 -19.89 14.54 -8.13
CA ARG A 215 -18.71 15.34 -8.47
C ARG A 215 -18.53 16.55 -7.53
N ASP A 216 -19.61 17.12 -7.04
CA ASP A 216 -19.59 18.32 -6.19
C ASP A 216 -19.00 18.04 -4.80
N ILE A 217 -19.17 16.81 -4.30
CA ILE A 217 -18.73 16.39 -2.96
C ILE A 217 -17.40 15.65 -2.94
N LEU A 218 -16.82 15.34 -4.12
CA LEU A 218 -15.48 14.73 -4.26
C LEU A 218 -14.37 15.80 -4.23
N PRO A 219 -13.16 15.49 -3.73
CA PRO A 219 -12.01 16.37 -3.82
C PRO A 219 -11.59 16.62 -5.28
N ARG A 220 -10.93 17.76 -5.53
CA ARG A 220 -10.27 17.98 -6.81
C ARG A 220 -9.04 17.08 -6.93
N VAL A 221 -8.87 16.44 -8.07
CA VAL A 221 -7.72 15.56 -8.35
C VAL A 221 -6.54 16.37 -8.87
N LEU A 222 -5.34 16.03 -8.41
CA LEU A 222 -4.06 16.60 -8.83
C LEU A 222 -3.05 15.48 -9.11
N ALA A 223 -2.22 15.66 -10.12
CA ALA A 223 -1.10 14.75 -10.39
C ALA A 223 0.15 15.13 -9.59
N ALA A 224 1.05 14.18 -9.37
CA ALA A 224 2.35 14.43 -8.77
C ALA A 224 3.09 15.58 -9.48
N GLY A 225 3.70 16.47 -8.69
CA GLY A 225 4.40 17.65 -9.19
C GLY A 225 3.51 18.86 -9.47
N GLU A 226 2.19 18.78 -9.24
CA GLU A 226 1.32 19.96 -9.16
C GLU A 226 1.33 20.54 -7.74
N GLU A 227 1.14 21.85 -7.61
CA GLU A 227 1.04 22.52 -6.31
C GLU A 227 -0.35 22.29 -5.73
N ALA A 228 -0.40 21.72 -4.53
CA ALA A 228 -1.66 21.42 -3.84
C ALA A 228 -2.08 22.49 -2.81
N GLY A 229 -1.31 23.54 -2.67
CA GLY A 229 -1.54 24.65 -1.73
C GLY A 229 -0.33 24.93 -0.86
N MET A 230 -0.45 25.97 -0.06
CA MET A 230 0.59 26.40 0.90
C MET A 230 0.14 26.12 2.33
N LEU A 231 1.08 25.78 3.19
CA LEU A 231 0.86 25.72 4.63
C LEU A 231 0.39 27.08 5.13
N THR A 232 -0.83 27.13 5.69
CA THR A 232 -1.38 28.36 6.26
C THR A 232 -0.78 28.67 7.63
N GLU A 233 -0.99 29.86 8.18
CA GLU A 233 -0.60 30.19 9.56
C GLU A 233 -1.31 29.29 10.58
N GLU A 234 -2.60 29.02 10.36
CA GLU A 234 -3.40 28.10 11.17
C GLU A 234 -2.88 26.66 11.02
N GLY A 235 -2.58 26.23 9.78
CA GLY A 235 -2.01 24.92 9.50
C GLY A 235 -0.63 24.72 10.14
N ALA A 236 0.23 25.73 10.10
CA ALA A 236 1.53 25.69 10.76
C ALA A 236 1.39 25.55 12.28
N SER A 237 0.48 26.31 12.89
CA SER A 237 0.19 26.22 14.33
C SER A 237 -0.46 24.89 14.71
N LEU A 238 -1.27 24.30 13.82
CA LEU A 238 -1.89 22.99 14.02
C LEU A 238 -0.88 21.85 13.93
N LEU A 239 0.08 21.92 12.99
CA LEU A 239 1.14 20.92 12.84
C LEU A 239 2.20 21.05 13.94
N ASP A 240 2.58 22.28 14.26
CA ASP A 240 3.61 22.62 15.26
C ASP A 240 3.10 23.60 16.32
N PRO A 241 2.46 23.09 17.41
CA PRO A 241 1.98 23.95 18.50
C PRO A 241 3.07 24.74 19.23
N SER A 242 4.36 24.43 19.02
CA SER A 242 5.47 25.22 19.58
C SER A 242 5.66 26.56 18.88
N GLY A 243 5.11 26.72 17.67
CA GLY A 243 5.18 27.96 16.88
C GLY A 243 6.52 28.19 16.18
N ASP A 244 7.40 27.19 16.10
CA ASP A 244 8.66 27.31 15.37
C ASP A 244 8.48 27.24 13.84
N LEU A 245 7.56 26.37 13.37
CA LEU A 245 7.32 26.15 11.95
C LEU A 245 6.63 27.37 11.31
N GLN A 246 7.18 27.84 10.21
CA GLN A 246 6.66 29.00 9.48
C GLN A 246 5.64 28.56 8.41
N ALA A 247 4.62 29.39 8.19
CA ALA A 247 3.68 29.26 7.09
C ALA A 247 4.32 29.56 5.72
N GLY A 248 3.59 29.30 4.64
CA GLY A 248 4.01 29.60 3.26
C GLY A 248 4.90 28.51 2.63
N ILE A 249 4.96 27.33 3.23
CA ILE A 249 5.66 26.17 2.66
C ILE A 249 4.72 25.49 1.66
N PRO A 250 5.15 25.19 0.41
CA PRO A 250 4.32 24.50 -0.55
C PRO A 250 4.09 23.02 -0.16
N LEU A 251 2.90 22.51 -0.44
CA LEU A 251 2.56 21.10 -0.28
C LEU A 251 2.36 20.43 -1.63
N CYS A 252 2.90 19.21 -1.77
CA CYS A 252 2.55 18.32 -2.89
C CYS A 252 1.15 17.70 -2.67
N PRO A 253 0.51 17.16 -3.73
CA PRO A 253 -0.75 16.46 -3.59
C PRO A 253 -0.66 15.34 -2.54
N PRO A 254 -1.63 15.25 -1.62
CA PRO A 254 -1.64 14.19 -0.61
C PRO A 254 -1.96 12.86 -1.29
N GLU A 255 -1.25 11.80 -0.90
CA GLU A 255 -1.30 10.50 -1.57
C GLU A 255 -1.61 9.33 -0.62
N GLY A 256 -2.02 8.22 -1.20
CA GLY A 256 -2.17 6.96 -0.49
C GLY A 256 -0.84 6.23 -0.32
N ASP A 257 -0.80 5.34 0.69
CA ASP A 257 0.37 4.52 1.03
C ASP A 257 0.82 3.59 -0.11
N ALA A 258 -0.11 3.12 -0.95
CA ALA A 258 0.21 2.32 -2.13
C ALA A 258 1.04 3.12 -3.16
N GLY A 259 0.60 4.32 -3.53
CA GLY A 259 1.29 5.19 -4.48
C GLY A 259 2.66 5.63 -3.96
N THR A 260 2.75 6.04 -2.70
CA THR A 260 4.03 6.43 -2.09
C THR A 260 4.98 5.24 -1.91
N GLY A 261 4.44 4.03 -1.68
CA GLY A 261 5.20 2.78 -1.70
C GLY A 261 5.81 2.48 -3.08
N MET A 262 5.08 2.77 -4.16
CA MET A 262 5.62 2.65 -5.52
C MET A 262 6.77 3.64 -5.79
N VAL A 263 6.66 4.87 -5.28
CA VAL A 263 7.75 5.86 -5.33
C VAL A 263 8.97 5.36 -4.55
N ALA A 264 8.77 4.86 -3.33
CA ALA A 264 9.84 4.36 -2.47
C ALA A 264 10.59 3.14 -3.07
N THR A 265 9.96 2.42 -3.96
CA THR A 265 10.54 1.24 -4.64
C THR A 265 10.94 1.50 -6.09
N ASN A 266 10.83 2.74 -6.60
CA ASN A 266 11.09 3.08 -8.01
C ASN A 266 10.25 2.27 -9.02
N SER A 267 8.99 2.01 -8.70
CA SER A 267 8.10 1.14 -9.48
C SER A 267 6.92 1.89 -10.13
N VAL A 268 7.12 3.15 -10.53
CA VAL A 268 6.08 3.97 -11.17
C VAL A 268 6.11 3.94 -12.71
N ALA A 269 7.17 3.41 -13.31
CA ALA A 269 7.28 3.33 -14.77
C ALA A 269 6.43 2.17 -15.31
N LYS A 270 5.90 2.32 -16.54
CA LYS A 270 5.19 1.23 -17.24
C LYS A 270 6.03 -0.04 -17.29
N ARG A 271 5.38 -1.19 -17.13
CA ARG A 271 5.98 -2.53 -17.10
C ARG A 271 6.89 -2.78 -15.89
N THR A 272 6.82 -1.89 -14.89
CA THR A 272 7.42 -2.15 -13.57
C THR A 272 6.35 -2.34 -12.52
N GLY A 273 6.74 -2.85 -11.37
CA GLY A 273 5.83 -3.02 -10.25
C GLY A 273 6.56 -3.32 -8.95
N ASN A 274 5.83 -3.45 -7.88
CA ASN A 274 6.37 -3.87 -6.60
C ASN A 274 5.61 -5.06 -6.01
N ILE A 275 6.28 -5.75 -5.08
CA ILE A 275 5.71 -6.80 -4.24
C ILE A 275 6.00 -6.42 -2.79
N SER A 276 4.97 -6.13 -2.02
CA SER A 276 5.05 -5.90 -0.57
C SER A 276 4.64 -7.17 0.16
N ALA A 277 5.57 -7.83 0.84
CA ALA A 277 5.35 -9.12 1.48
C ALA A 277 5.69 -9.11 2.97
N GLY A 278 4.65 -9.05 3.78
CA GLY A 278 4.66 -9.08 5.23
C GLY A 278 3.69 -10.13 5.78
N THR A 279 2.84 -9.76 6.73
CA THR A 279 1.72 -10.60 7.22
C THR A 279 0.74 -10.89 6.08
N SER A 280 0.36 -9.87 5.33
CA SER A 280 -0.33 -9.93 4.04
C SER A 280 0.66 -9.71 2.89
N ILE A 281 0.20 -9.88 1.66
CA ILE A 281 1.01 -9.62 0.46
C ILE A 281 0.17 -8.94 -0.60
N PHE A 282 0.78 -7.97 -1.29
CA PHE A 282 0.19 -7.43 -2.52
C PHE A 282 1.27 -7.21 -3.58
N ALA A 283 0.85 -7.22 -4.82
CA ALA A 283 1.66 -6.79 -5.95
C ALA A 283 0.92 -5.73 -6.75
N MET A 284 1.65 -4.72 -7.20
CA MET A 284 1.16 -3.64 -8.04
C MET A 284 1.99 -3.62 -9.31
N VAL A 285 1.34 -3.58 -10.47
CA VAL A 285 2.01 -3.51 -11.77
C VAL A 285 1.47 -2.34 -12.57
N VAL A 286 2.36 -1.49 -13.06
CA VAL A 286 2.01 -0.36 -13.94
C VAL A 286 1.71 -0.88 -15.33
N LEU A 287 0.45 -0.69 -15.74
CA LEU A 287 -0.10 -1.24 -16.97
C LEU A 287 0.18 -0.33 -18.18
N GLU A 288 0.31 -0.93 -19.35
CA GLU A 288 0.44 -0.18 -20.61
C GLU A 288 -0.93 0.14 -21.23
N LYS A 289 -1.96 -0.63 -20.87
CA LYS A 289 -3.34 -0.53 -21.37
C LYS A 289 -4.33 -0.99 -20.31
N GLU A 290 -5.58 -0.63 -20.50
CA GLU A 290 -6.68 -1.15 -19.69
C GLU A 290 -6.85 -2.66 -19.85
N LEU A 291 -7.42 -3.32 -18.83
CA LEU A 291 -7.76 -4.75 -18.89
C LEU A 291 -9.00 -4.95 -19.76
N SER A 292 -9.09 -6.11 -20.43
CA SER A 292 -10.16 -6.41 -21.40
C SER A 292 -11.52 -6.67 -20.74
N LYS A 293 -11.53 -7.02 -19.45
CA LYS A 293 -12.73 -7.33 -18.66
C LYS A 293 -12.51 -7.02 -17.18
N VAL A 294 -13.58 -7.06 -16.41
CA VAL A 294 -13.54 -6.91 -14.95
C VAL A 294 -13.05 -8.20 -14.30
N TYR A 295 -12.08 -8.07 -13.41
CA TYR A 295 -11.59 -9.14 -12.55
C TYR A 295 -11.80 -8.75 -11.09
N PRO A 296 -12.63 -9.46 -10.32
CA PRO A 296 -12.83 -9.16 -8.89
C PRO A 296 -11.56 -9.28 -8.04
N GLN A 297 -10.56 -9.99 -8.54
CA GLN A 297 -9.26 -10.19 -7.89
C GLN A 297 -8.27 -9.06 -8.13
N ILE A 298 -8.58 -8.13 -9.04
CA ILE A 298 -7.66 -7.06 -9.45
C ILE A 298 -8.32 -5.71 -9.18
N ASP A 299 -7.69 -4.92 -8.34
CA ASP A 299 -8.06 -3.53 -8.16
C ASP A 299 -7.30 -2.65 -9.16
N LEU A 300 -8.01 -1.75 -9.79
CA LEU A 300 -7.43 -0.79 -10.71
C LEU A 300 -7.30 0.56 -10.01
N VAL A 301 -6.07 0.96 -9.76
CA VAL A 301 -5.70 2.25 -9.16
C VAL A 301 -4.70 2.97 -10.09
N THR A 302 -4.13 4.08 -9.67
CA THR A 302 -3.12 4.79 -10.46
C THR A 302 -1.83 5.03 -9.67
N THR A 303 -0.74 5.26 -10.38
CA THR A 303 0.46 5.86 -9.81
C THR A 303 0.18 7.32 -9.42
N PRO A 304 1.04 7.98 -8.61
CA PRO A 304 0.89 9.40 -8.26
C PRO A 304 0.91 10.35 -9.46
N ASP A 305 1.40 9.93 -10.62
CA ASP A 305 1.37 10.69 -11.87
C ASP A 305 0.26 10.21 -12.85
N GLY A 306 -0.68 9.37 -12.38
CA GLY A 306 -1.92 9.03 -13.09
C GLY A 306 -1.82 7.87 -14.08
N VAL A 307 -0.76 7.07 -14.04
CA VAL A 307 -0.65 5.86 -14.89
C VAL A 307 -1.39 4.69 -14.25
N LEU A 308 -2.13 3.93 -15.06
CA LEU A 308 -2.95 2.81 -14.59
C LEU A 308 -2.10 1.71 -13.94
N VAL A 309 -2.59 1.20 -12.83
CA VAL A 309 -1.97 0.13 -12.03
C VAL A 309 -2.98 -0.98 -11.76
N GLY A 310 -2.60 -2.22 -12.03
CA GLY A 310 -3.31 -3.40 -11.54
C GLY A 310 -2.71 -3.86 -10.22
N MET A 311 -3.54 -4.00 -9.21
CA MET A 311 -3.15 -4.47 -7.88
C MET A 311 -3.86 -5.76 -7.52
N VAL A 312 -3.10 -6.76 -7.08
CA VAL A 312 -3.61 -7.99 -6.45
C VAL A 312 -3.21 -7.96 -4.99
N HIS A 313 -4.20 -8.09 -4.09
CA HIS A 313 -3.99 -8.12 -2.65
C HIS A 313 -4.45 -9.44 -2.06
N CYS A 314 -3.60 -10.09 -1.24
CA CYS A 314 -3.87 -11.32 -0.52
C CYS A 314 -3.70 -11.09 0.98
N ASN A 315 -4.62 -11.66 1.76
CA ASN A 315 -4.64 -11.49 3.21
C ASN A 315 -3.54 -12.28 3.92
N ASN A 316 -3.02 -13.33 3.31
CA ASN A 316 -2.13 -14.30 3.93
C ASN A 316 -0.77 -14.36 3.23
N CYS A 317 0.33 -14.24 4.01
CA CYS A 317 1.69 -14.40 3.48
C CYS A 317 2.61 -15.10 4.50
N THR A 318 3.30 -14.35 5.39
CA THR A 318 4.38 -14.92 6.23
C THR A 318 3.94 -15.51 7.56
N SER A 319 2.67 -15.40 7.96
CA SER A 319 2.19 -15.85 9.29
C SER A 319 2.44 -17.34 9.51
N ASP A 320 2.17 -18.18 8.52
CA ASP A 320 2.39 -19.61 8.62
C ASP A 320 3.88 -19.98 8.67
N ILE A 321 4.72 -19.33 7.86
CA ILE A 321 6.18 -19.50 7.95
C ILE A 321 6.68 -19.17 9.35
N ASN A 322 6.19 -18.10 9.95
CA ASN A 322 6.59 -17.69 11.30
C ASN A 322 6.21 -18.75 12.34
N ALA A 323 5.03 -19.36 12.21
CA ALA A 323 4.60 -20.45 13.09
C ALA A 323 5.52 -21.68 12.97
N TRP A 324 5.89 -22.07 11.75
CA TRP A 324 6.83 -23.17 11.52
C TRP A 324 8.25 -22.88 12.03
N VAL A 325 8.76 -21.66 11.81
CA VAL A 325 10.07 -21.26 12.35
C VAL A 325 10.07 -21.30 13.88
N ASN A 326 8.98 -20.86 14.53
CA ASN A 326 8.83 -20.98 15.99
C ASN A 326 8.80 -22.44 16.45
N LEU A 327 8.12 -23.33 15.73
CA LEU A 327 8.12 -24.76 16.03
C LEU A 327 9.55 -25.35 15.98
N PHE A 328 10.34 -25.00 14.96
CA PHE A 328 11.75 -25.44 14.87
C PHE A 328 12.61 -24.83 15.98
N ARG A 329 12.35 -23.60 16.41
CA ARG A 329 13.00 -22.99 17.57
C ARG A 329 12.72 -23.79 18.84
N GLU A 330 11.45 -24.08 19.14
CA GLU A 330 11.04 -24.85 20.31
C GLU A 330 11.67 -26.25 20.32
N PHE A 331 11.71 -26.91 19.14
CA PHE A 331 12.39 -28.19 19.02
C PHE A 331 13.87 -28.09 19.39
N GLY A 332 14.58 -27.09 18.92
CA GLY A 332 16.01 -26.89 19.24
C GLY A 332 16.23 -26.53 20.72
N GLU A 333 15.37 -25.67 21.28
CA GLU A 333 15.42 -25.31 22.72
C GLU A 333 15.26 -26.54 23.63
N MET A 334 14.45 -27.51 23.21
CA MET A 334 14.31 -28.80 23.92
C MET A 334 15.64 -29.57 24.02
N TYR A 335 16.58 -29.34 23.08
CA TYR A 335 17.95 -29.88 23.12
C TYR A 335 18.97 -28.91 23.74
N GLY A 336 18.51 -27.83 24.39
CA GLY A 336 19.38 -26.85 25.05
C GLY A 336 20.05 -25.86 24.10
N LEU A 337 19.57 -25.74 22.86
CA LEU A 337 20.06 -24.76 21.91
C LEU A 337 19.38 -23.41 22.19
N THR A 338 20.12 -22.32 21.97
CA THR A 338 19.62 -20.95 21.97
C THR A 338 19.79 -20.36 20.58
N PHE A 339 18.79 -19.57 20.12
CA PHE A 339 18.76 -19.04 18.78
C PHE A 339 18.71 -17.51 18.77
N ASP A 340 19.53 -16.88 17.95
CA ASP A 340 19.21 -15.58 17.39
C ASP A 340 18.14 -15.79 16.31
N MET A 341 17.00 -15.11 16.42
CA MET A 341 15.87 -15.32 15.50
C MET A 341 16.20 -14.91 14.07
N ASN A 342 17.00 -13.87 13.86
CA ASN A 342 17.39 -13.44 12.52
C ASN A 342 18.31 -14.49 11.85
N ASP A 343 19.22 -15.08 12.63
CA ASP A 343 20.09 -16.18 12.16
C ASP A 343 19.25 -17.43 11.83
N LEU A 344 18.30 -17.79 12.70
CA LEU A 344 17.40 -18.92 12.46
C LEU A 344 16.57 -18.76 11.20
N PHE A 345 15.92 -17.61 11.01
CA PHE A 345 15.19 -17.29 9.78
C PHE A 345 16.13 -17.37 8.55
N THR A 346 17.30 -16.78 8.63
CA THR A 346 18.27 -16.78 7.53
C THR A 346 18.68 -18.21 7.14
N LYS A 347 18.94 -19.08 8.10
CA LYS A 347 19.31 -20.47 7.86
C LYS A 347 18.16 -21.29 7.29
N LEU A 348 16.95 -21.17 7.85
CA LEU A 348 15.76 -21.90 7.39
C LEU A 348 15.32 -21.43 6.00
N TYR A 349 15.36 -20.14 5.71
CA TYR A 349 15.09 -19.63 4.37
C TYR A 349 16.14 -20.10 3.37
N SER A 350 17.42 -20.04 3.73
CA SER A 350 18.51 -20.46 2.84
C SER A 350 18.49 -21.95 2.52
N VAL A 351 18.09 -22.81 3.48
CA VAL A 351 17.99 -24.25 3.22
C VAL A 351 16.89 -24.58 2.20
N ALA A 352 15.85 -23.77 2.09
CA ALA A 352 14.79 -23.92 1.10
C ALA A 352 15.30 -23.98 -0.35
N LEU A 353 16.39 -23.24 -0.65
CA LEU A 353 16.99 -23.22 -1.98
C LEU A 353 17.71 -24.56 -2.34
N LYS A 354 17.89 -25.46 -1.37
CA LYS A 354 18.43 -26.81 -1.59
C LYS A 354 17.32 -27.85 -1.84
N GLY A 355 16.05 -27.46 -1.68
CA GLY A 355 14.93 -28.32 -1.96
C GLY A 355 14.71 -28.54 -3.46
N ASP A 356 13.92 -29.58 -3.79
CA ASP A 356 13.50 -29.81 -5.16
C ASP A 356 12.70 -28.62 -5.68
N PRO A 357 12.80 -28.23 -6.96
CA PRO A 357 12.11 -27.07 -7.51
C PRO A 357 10.58 -27.10 -7.36
N ASP A 358 9.97 -28.31 -7.29
CA ASP A 358 8.54 -28.54 -7.08
C ASP A 358 8.18 -28.82 -5.61
N CYS A 359 9.06 -28.48 -4.66
CA CYS A 359 8.89 -28.76 -3.23
C CYS A 359 8.79 -30.25 -2.88
N GLY A 360 9.33 -31.15 -3.71
CA GLY A 360 9.22 -32.60 -3.52
C GLY A 360 7.78 -33.11 -3.56
N GLY A 361 6.92 -32.44 -4.30
CA GLY A 361 5.50 -32.80 -4.47
C GLY A 361 4.59 -32.43 -3.30
N MET A 362 5.05 -31.63 -2.32
CA MET A 362 4.24 -31.16 -1.20
C MET A 362 3.57 -29.82 -1.52
N ILE A 363 2.43 -29.53 -0.90
CA ILE A 363 1.76 -28.22 -0.93
C ILE A 363 1.29 -27.83 0.47
N SER A 364 1.09 -26.55 0.71
CA SER A 364 0.39 -26.05 1.88
C SER A 364 -0.45 -24.82 1.55
N TYR A 365 -1.50 -24.63 2.33
CA TYR A 365 -2.31 -23.40 2.35
C TYR A 365 -1.98 -22.67 3.64
N ASN A 366 -1.57 -21.42 3.50
CA ASN A 366 -1.15 -20.56 4.62
C ASN A 366 -2.29 -19.64 5.11
N TYR A 367 -3.53 -20.08 4.95
CA TYR A 367 -4.72 -19.27 5.19
C TYR A 367 -5.08 -19.20 6.66
N PHE A 368 -4.61 -18.17 7.36
CA PHE A 368 -5.03 -17.83 8.72
C PHE A 368 -6.33 -17.03 8.75
N SER A 369 -6.71 -16.46 7.63
CA SER A 369 -7.96 -15.74 7.41
C SER A 369 -8.49 -16.06 6.02
N GLY A 370 -9.67 -15.52 5.67
CA GLY A 370 -10.19 -15.62 4.31
C GLY A 370 -9.20 -15.13 3.26
N GLU A 371 -9.28 -15.71 2.07
CA GLU A 371 -8.41 -15.36 0.92
C GLU A 371 -9.28 -15.09 -0.32
N PRO A 372 -9.72 -13.84 -0.51
CA PRO A 372 -10.66 -13.49 -1.58
C PRO A 372 -10.14 -13.81 -2.99
N VAL A 373 -8.83 -13.74 -3.21
CA VAL A 373 -8.23 -14.05 -4.52
C VAL A 373 -8.52 -15.47 -4.96
N THR A 374 -8.61 -16.42 -4.01
CA THR A 374 -8.95 -17.83 -4.28
C THR A 374 -10.37 -18.21 -3.85
N GLY A 375 -11.19 -17.23 -3.42
CA GLY A 375 -12.63 -17.41 -3.13
C GLY A 375 -12.93 -18.01 -1.76
N PHE A 376 -12.13 -17.68 -0.73
CA PHE A 376 -12.33 -18.14 0.64
C PHE A 376 -12.68 -16.99 1.58
N ASP A 377 -13.79 -17.14 2.34
CA ASP A 377 -14.21 -16.19 3.37
C ASP A 377 -13.54 -16.46 4.72
N ALA A 378 -13.06 -17.68 4.94
CA ALA A 378 -12.31 -18.12 6.10
C ALA A 378 -11.14 -18.99 5.68
N GLY A 379 -10.16 -19.23 6.56
CA GLY A 379 -9.00 -20.05 6.27
C GLY A 379 -8.72 -21.10 7.33
N ALA A 380 -8.03 -22.17 6.93
CA ALA A 380 -7.51 -23.22 7.81
C ALA A 380 -6.10 -23.60 7.32
N PRO A 381 -5.00 -23.21 8.02
CA PRO A 381 -3.67 -23.60 7.58
C PRO A 381 -3.57 -25.11 7.39
N LEU A 382 -3.30 -25.56 6.16
CA LEU A 382 -3.36 -26.97 5.79
C LEU A 382 -2.06 -27.40 5.10
N PHE A 383 -1.45 -28.49 5.57
CA PHE A 383 -0.31 -29.14 4.94
C PHE A 383 -0.74 -30.44 4.27
N VAL A 384 -0.40 -30.60 2.98
CA VAL A 384 -0.78 -31.78 2.18
C VAL A 384 0.45 -32.42 1.58
N ARG A 385 0.58 -33.73 1.79
CA ARG A 385 1.58 -34.58 1.16
C ARG A 385 1.01 -35.96 0.87
N ASP A 386 1.51 -36.61 -0.15
CA ASP A 386 1.21 -38.02 -0.47
C ASP A 386 2.38 -38.95 -0.10
N ALA A 387 2.23 -40.25 -0.36
CA ALA A 387 3.24 -41.25 -0.03
C ALA A 387 4.55 -41.08 -0.84
N GLU A 388 4.49 -40.46 -2.01
CA GLU A 388 5.62 -40.27 -2.91
C GLU A 388 6.34 -38.94 -2.62
N SER A 389 5.77 -38.07 -1.77
CA SER A 389 6.34 -36.75 -1.46
C SER A 389 7.69 -36.89 -0.73
N LYS A 390 8.67 -36.11 -1.17
CA LYS A 390 10.00 -36.07 -0.53
C LYS A 390 9.98 -35.13 0.67
N PHE A 391 9.63 -35.66 1.83
CA PHE A 391 9.49 -34.89 3.07
C PHE A 391 10.86 -34.63 3.71
N THR A 392 11.47 -33.51 3.37
CA THR A 392 12.76 -33.02 3.92
C THR A 392 12.60 -31.59 4.43
N LEU A 393 13.50 -31.14 5.32
CA LEU A 393 13.51 -29.76 5.81
C LEU A 393 13.60 -28.76 4.64
N ALA A 394 14.46 -29.03 3.65
CA ALA A 394 14.63 -28.15 2.51
C ALA A 394 13.36 -28.01 1.67
N ASN A 395 12.70 -29.14 1.37
CA ASN A 395 11.44 -29.14 0.63
C ASN A 395 10.30 -28.49 1.45
N THR A 396 10.24 -28.75 2.75
CA THR A 396 9.23 -28.15 3.65
C THR A 396 9.37 -26.64 3.68
N MET A 397 10.56 -26.12 3.87
CA MET A 397 10.79 -24.67 3.89
C MET A 397 10.51 -24.02 2.53
N ARG A 398 10.89 -24.69 1.43
CA ARG A 398 10.61 -24.21 0.07
C ARG A 398 9.09 -24.16 -0.18
N MET A 399 8.37 -25.20 0.23
CA MET A 399 6.90 -25.25 0.13
C MET A 399 6.23 -24.09 0.86
N HIS A 400 6.63 -23.80 2.10
CA HIS A 400 6.04 -22.68 2.83
C HIS A 400 6.36 -21.31 2.19
N LEU A 401 7.58 -21.15 1.65
CA LEU A 401 7.91 -19.95 0.89
C LEU A 401 7.11 -19.84 -0.42
N TYR A 402 6.82 -20.94 -1.08
CA TYR A 402 5.96 -20.96 -2.27
C TYR A 402 4.50 -20.64 -1.90
N SER A 403 3.99 -21.26 -0.83
CA SER A 403 2.63 -21.01 -0.34
C SER A 403 2.38 -19.56 0.00
N ALA A 404 3.37 -18.87 0.55
CA ALA A 404 3.28 -17.44 0.86
C ALA A 404 3.02 -16.56 -0.39
N LEU A 405 3.38 -17.05 -1.59
CA LEU A 405 3.15 -16.36 -2.87
C LEU A 405 2.03 -16.96 -3.71
N ALA A 406 1.49 -18.12 -3.33
CA ALA A 406 0.62 -18.90 -4.21
C ALA A 406 -0.71 -18.20 -4.55
N ALA A 407 -1.38 -17.61 -3.55
CA ALA A 407 -2.60 -16.85 -3.78
C ALA A 407 -2.31 -15.60 -4.65
N LEU A 408 -1.22 -14.87 -4.34
CA LEU A 408 -0.79 -13.74 -5.15
C LEU A 408 -0.52 -14.16 -6.60
N LYS A 409 0.21 -15.27 -6.80
CA LYS A 409 0.50 -15.83 -8.14
C LYS A 409 -0.77 -16.10 -8.93
N SER A 410 -1.80 -16.69 -8.29
CA SER A 410 -3.06 -16.98 -8.98
C SER A 410 -3.78 -15.71 -9.46
N GLY A 411 -3.78 -14.64 -8.67
CA GLY A 411 -4.31 -13.35 -9.09
C GLY A 411 -3.45 -12.65 -10.15
N MET A 412 -2.12 -12.70 -9.99
CA MET A 412 -1.19 -12.13 -10.97
C MET A 412 -1.27 -12.82 -12.34
N ASP A 413 -1.53 -14.12 -12.38
CA ASP A 413 -1.67 -14.84 -13.65
C ASP A 413 -2.85 -14.34 -14.50
N LEU A 414 -3.88 -13.75 -13.89
CA LEU A 414 -4.95 -13.10 -14.65
C LEU A 414 -4.39 -11.93 -15.48
N MET A 415 -3.49 -11.13 -14.92
CA MET A 415 -2.81 -10.06 -15.66
C MET A 415 -1.74 -10.59 -16.62
N LEU A 416 -0.86 -11.46 -16.13
CA LEU A 416 0.32 -11.88 -16.88
C LEU A 416 -0.01 -12.85 -18.01
N LYS A 417 -0.91 -13.83 -17.78
CA LYS A 417 -1.23 -14.90 -18.72
C LYS A 417 -2.49 -14.61 -19.54
N GLU A 418 -3.60 -14.16 -18.90
CA GLU A 418 -4.85 -13.92 -19.62
C GLU A 418 -4.83 -12.59 -20.37
N GLU A 419 -4.39 -11.50 -19.72
CA GLU A 419 -4.32 -10.16 -20.32
C GLU A 419 -3.02 -9.89 -21.09
N GLY A 420 -2.00 -10.75 -20.91
CA GLY A 420 -0.70 -10.62 -21.55
C GLY A 420 0.10 -9.40 -21.12
N VAL A 421 -0.13 -8.93 -19.87
CA VAL A 421 0.63 -7.82 -19.29
C VAL A 421 2.10 -8.17 -19.22
N GLN A 422 2.94 -7.28 -19.74
CA GLN A 422 4.38 -7.43 -19.71
C GLN A 422 4.99 -6.78 -18.48
N VAL A 423 5.94 -7.45 -17.86
CA VAL A 423 6.67 -6.95 -16.67
C VAL A 423 8.15 -7.07 -16.91
N ASP A 424 8.85 -5.94 -16.93
CA ASP A 424 10.30 -5.88 -17.14
C ASP A 424 11.06 -5.98 -15.81
N GLN A 425 10.44 -5.49 -14.71
CA GLN A 425 11.06 -5.44 -13.39
C GLN A 425 10.01 -5.36 -12.28
N LEU A 426 10.20 -6.16 -11.23
CA LEU A 426 9.49 -6.04 -9.96
C LEU A 426 10.46 -5.66 -8.84
N PHE A 427 9.96 -4.92 -7.86
CA PHE A 427 10.73 -4.52 -6.69
C PHE A 427 10.10 -5.12 -5.43
N GLY A 428 10.85 -6.03 -4.77
CA GLY A 428 10.41 -6.73 -3.57
C GLY A 428 10.79 -5.97 -2.29
N HIS A 429 9.87 -5.89 -1.34
CA HIS A 429 10.13 -5.37 0.00
C HIS A 429 9.27 -6.08 1.06
N GLY A 430 9.61 -5.84 2.34
CA GLY A 430 8.95 -6.49 3.46
C GLY A 430 9.70 -7.69 4.02
N GLY A 431 9.12 -8.32 5.05
CA GLY A 431 9.76 -9.37 5.84
C GLY A 431 10.21 -10.59 5.04
N TYR A 432 9.44 -10.95 4.02
CA TYR A 432 9.72 -12.07 3.12
C TYR A 432 11.06 -11.94 2.38
N PHE A 433 11.47 -10.70 2.08
CA PHE A 433 12.70 -10.39 1.33
C PHE A 433 13.92 -10.12 2.20
N LYS A 434 13.82 -10.18 3.54
CA LYS A 434 14.93 -9.88 4.45
C LYS A 434 16.11 -10.83 4.30
N THR A 435 15.85 -12.11 4.04
CA THR A 435 16.95 -13.06 3.76
C THR A 435 17.46 -12.86 2.34
N LYS A 436 18.67 -12.33 2.24
CA LYS A 436 19.29 -11.93 0.96
C LYS A 436 19.22 -13.05 -0.08
N GLY A 437 18.64 -12.77 -1.23
CA GLY A 437 18.59 -13.63 -2.40
C GLY A 437 17.54 -14.76 -2.34
N VAL A 438 16.96 -15.10 -1.19
CA VAL A 438 16.02 -16.22 -1.08
C VAL A 438 14.62 -15.85 -1.56
N GLY A 439 13.93 -14.95 -0.84
CA GLY A 439 12.60 -14.48 -1.24
C GLY A 439 12.60 -13.89 -2.64
N GLN A 440 13.66 -13.19 -3.00
CA GLN A 440 13.89 -12.61 -4.32
C GLN A 440 13.91 -13.67 -5.43
N ARG A 441 14.67 -14.77 -5.26
CA ARG A 441 14.75 -15.87 -6.23
C ARG A 441 13.39 -16.56 -6.40
N ILE A 442 12.70 -16.81 -5.30
CA ILE A 442 11.39 -17.46 -5.32
C ILE A 442 10.33 -16.55 -5.97
N ALA A 443 10.32 -15.27 -5.64
CA ALA A 443 9.39 -14.31 -6.27
C ALA A 443 9.67 -14.14 -7.77
N ALA A 444 10.95 -14.12 -8.18
CA ALA A 444 11.31 -14.09 -9.61
C ALA A 444 10.80 -15.33 -10.35
N ALA A 445 10.90 -16.52 -9.74
CA ALA A 445 10.35 -17.75 -10.29
C ALA A 445 8.81 -17.70 -10.36
N ALA A 446 8.14 -17.29 -9.29
CA ALA A 446 6.69 -17.19 -9.22
C ALA A 446 6.11 -16.27 -10.30
N MET A 447 6.71 -15.10 -10.48
CA MET A 447 6.21 -14.09 -11.43
C MET A 447 6.79 -14.26 -12.84
N ASN A 448 7.76 -15.15 -13.02
CA ASN A 448 8.55 -15.29 -14.25
C ASN A 448 9.05 -13.93 -14.76
N ALA A 449 9.51 -13.10 -13.85
CA ALA A 449 9.97 -11.73 -14.10
C ALA A 449 11.16 -11.39 -13.19
N PRO A 450 12.06 -10.49 -13.61
CA PRO A 450 13.15 -10.05 -12.76
C PRO A 450 12.65 -9.37 -11.47
N VAL A 451 13.27 -9.70 -10.34
CA VAL A 451 12.98 -9.06 -9.05
C VAL A 451 14.22 -8.38 -8.49
N SER A 452 14.10 -7.12 -8.10
CA SER A 452 15.12 -6.38 -7.34
C SER A 452 14.67 -6.12 -5.91
N VAL A 453 15.63 -6.03 -5.00
CA VAL A 453 15.39 -5.58 -3.62
C VAL A 453 16.21 -4.32 -3.39
N MET A 454 15.55 -3.25 -2.94
CA MET A 454 16.16 -1.95 -2.67
C MET A 454 16.48 -1.81 -1.19
N GLU A 455 17.64 -1.23 -0.84
CA GLU A 455 18.00 -0.96 0.56
C GLU A 455 17.12 0.13 1.18
N THR A 456 16.66 1.10 0.38
CA THR A 456 15.80 2.22 0.79
C THR A 456 14.35 1.83 1.08
N ALA A 457 13.91 0.66 0.68
CA ALA A 457 12.53 0.19 0.87
C ALA A 457 12.09 0.10 2.35
N GLY A 458 13.03 0.18 3.30
CA GLY A 458 12.74 0.19 4.74
C GLY A 458 12.14 1.50 5.28
N GLU A 459 12.23 2.60 4.54
CA GLU A 459 11.71 3.92 4.97
C GLU A 459 10.23 4.12 4.62
N GLY A 460 9.69 3.35 3.69
CA GLY A 460 8.25 3.25 3.39
C GLY A 460 7.63 4.51 2.75
N GLY A 461 6.32 4.65 2.92
CA GLY A 461 5.53 5.71 2.29
C GLY A 461 5.86 7.12 2.80
N ALA A 462 6.32 7.28 4.05
CA ALA A 462 6.76 8.58 4.55
C ALA A 462 7.95 9.14 3.74
N TRP A 463 8.90 8.27 3.38
CA TRP A 463 9.99 8.64 2.48
C TRP A 463 9.48 8.87 1.05
N GLY A 464 8.58 8.03 0.57
CA GLY A 464 7.97 8.17 -0.76
C GLY A 464 7.27 9.52 -0.93
N ILE A 465 6.49 9.98 0.06
CA ILE A 465 5.82 11.29 -0.02
C ILE A 465 6.81 12.45 0.17
N ALA A 466 7.90 12.29 0.92
CA ALA A 466 8.98 13.29 0.97
C ALA A 466 9.66 13.45 -0.40
N VAL A 467 9.85 12.35 -1.14
CA VAL A 467 10.36 12.37 -2.52
C VAL A 467 9.37 13.04 -3.48
N LEU A 468 8.05 12.83 -3.31
CA LEU A 468 7.04 13.57 -4.09
C LEU A 468 7.05 15.07 -3.76
N ALA A 469 7.29 15.46 -2.51
CA ALA A 469 7.52 16.86 -2.14
C ALA A 469 8.79 17.42 -2.81
N ALA A 470 9.87 16.64 -2.88
CA ALA A 470 11.08 17.04 -3.61
C ALA A 470 10.81 17.13 -5.13
N PHE A 471 10.02 16.24 -5.70
CA PHE A 471 9.61 16.31 -7.11
C PHE A 471 8.83 17.58 -7.41
N LEU A 472 7.86 17.98 -6.57
CA LEU A 472 7.16 19.27 -6.71
C LEU A 472 8.14 20.45 -6.82
N ALA A 473 9.15 20.50 -5.95
CA ALA A 473 10.04 21.63 -5.85
C ALA A 473 11.20 21.64 -6.87
N LYS A 474 11.58 20.47 -7.41
CA LYS A 474 12.83 20.31 -8.19
C LYS A 474 12.64 19.75 -9.60
N LYS A 475 11.47 19.27 -9.97
CA LYS A 475 11.25 18.75 -11.33
C LYS A 475 11.62 19.80 -12.38
N LYS A 476 12.24 19.35 -13.45
CA LYS A 476 12.49 20.15 -14.65
C LYS A 476 11.22 20.24 -15.49
N ASP A 477 11.13 21.26 -16.33
CA ASP A 477 10.01 21.36 -17.26
C ASP A 477 9.90 20.10 -18.14
N GLY A 478 8.72 19.48 -18.11
CA GLY A 478 8.44 18.26 -18.87
C GLY A 478 9.02 16.96 -18.28
N GLN A 479 9.74 17.00 -17.17
CA GLN A 479 10.27 15.80 -16.52
C GLN A 479 9.15 14.99 -15.85
N SER A 480 9.02 13.73 -16.23
CA SER A 480 8.11 12.76 -15.60
C SER A 480 8.61 12.34 -14.21
N LEU A 481 7.69 11.82 -13.39
CA LEU A 481 8.04 11.25 -12.08
C LEU A 481 9.06 10.12 -12.22
N GLY A 482 8.86 9.21 -13.17
CA GLY A 482 9.78 8.10 -13.41
C GLY A 482 11.19 8.55 -13.80
N GLU A 483 11.33 9.59 -14.64
CA GLU A 483 12.62 10.17 -15.00
C GLU A 483 13.29 10.81 -13.79
N PHE A 484 12.55 11.60 -12.99
CA PHE A 484 13.08 12.19 -11.76
C PHE A 484 13.60 11.14 -10.79
N LEU A 485 12.82 10.07 -10.55
CA LEU A 485 13.25 8.98 -9.67
C LEU A 485 14.54 8.33 -10.19
N ASN A 486 14.60 7.98 -11.47
CA ASN A 486 15.76 7.30 -12.06
C ASN A 486 17.04 8.17 -12.10
N GLU A 487 16.90 9.46 -12.39
CA GLU A 487 18.03 10.36 -12.61
C GLU A 487 18.54 11.02 -11.33
N GLU A 488 17.64 11.39 -10.40
CA GLU A 488 17.99 12.21 -9.23
C GLU A 488 18.01 11.38 -7.93
N ILE A 489 17.07 10.45 -7.76
CA ILE A 489 16.89 9.72 -6.50
C ILE A 489 17.64 8.38 -6.51
N PHE A 490 17.46 7.58 -7.57
CA PHE A 490 18.02 6.23 -7.68
C PHE A 490 19.20 6.14 -8.66
N ALA A 491 19.80 7.25 -9.08
CA ALA A 491 20.87 7.29 -10.08
C ALA A 491 22.06 6.37 -9.78
N GLY A 492 22.37 6.12 -8.51
CA GLY A 492 23.48 5.27 -8.05
C GLY A 492 23.05 3.92 -7.44
N ASN A 493 21.75 3.69 -7.26
CA ASN A 493 21.23 2.52 -6.52
C ASN A 493 20.09 1.85 -7.29
N LYS A 494 20.43 0.84 -8.09
CA LYS A 494 19.44 0.05 -8.85
C LYS A 494 18.96 -1.19 -8.10
N GLY A 495 19.38 -1.38 -6.85
CA GLY A 495 19.17 -2.61 -6.10
C GLY A 495 19.93 -3.81 -6.68
N VAL A 496 19.80 -4.97 -6.04
CA VAL A 496 20.33 -6.23 -6.55
C VAL A 496 19.25 -6.92 -7.37
N LYS A 497 19.42 -6.97 -8.68
CA LYS A 497 18.50 -7.64 -9.61
C LYS A 497 18.76 -9.14 -9.63
N MET A 498 17.69 -9.94 -9.68
CA MET A 498 17.74 -11.38 -9.90
C MET A 498 16.74 -11.76 -10.99
N ASP A 499 17.25 -12.38 -12.04
CA ASP A 499 16.45 -12.90 -13.14
C ASP A 499 15.81 -14.27 -12.76
N PRO A 500 14.63 -14.63 -13.29
CA PRO A 500 14.02 -15.93 -13.05
C PRO A 500 14.90 -17.05 -13.62
N MET A 501 15.06 -18.14 -12.86
CA MET A 501 15.75 -19.34 -13.31
C MET A 501 14.74 -20.32 -13.88
N ALA A 502 14.95 -20.83 -15.08
CA ALA A 502 14.00 -21.69 -15.79
C ALA A 502 13.57 -22.93 -14.96
N GLU A 503 14.50 -23.56 -14.24
CA GLU A 503 14.19 -24.71 -13.37
C GLU A 503 13.25 -24.33 -12.22
N ASP A 504 13.45 -23.16 -11.59
CA ASP A 504 12.60 -22.68 -10.49
C ASP A 504 11.21 -22.26 -11.01
N VAL A 505 11.14 -21.65 -12.19
CA VAL A 505 9.88 -21.29 -12.85
C VAL A 505 9.05 -22.54 -13.13
N GLU A 506 9.66 -23.57 -13.76
CA GLU A 506 8.97 -24.84 -14.04
C GLU A 506 8.54 -25.52 -12.74
N GLY A 507 9.39 -25.51 -11.71
CA GLY A 507 9.07 -26.09 -10.39
C GLY A 507 7.92 -25.34 -9.71
N PHE A 508 7.89 -24.02 -9.77
CA PHE A 508 6.80 -23.22 -9.21
C PHE A 508 5.48 -23.47 -9.94
N GLU A 509 5.48 -23.59 -11.27
CA GLU A 509 4.28 -23.90 -12.04
C GLU A 509 3.73 -25.29 -11.67
N LYS A 510 4.58 -26.31 -11.53
CA LYS A 510 4.17 -27.65 -11.05
C LYS A 510 3.55 -27.61 -9.65
N PHE A 511 4.14 -26.80 -8.76
CA PHE A 511 3.58 -26.55 -7.44
C PHE A 511 2.20 -25.91 -7.54
N MET A 512 2.02 -24.87 -8.38
CA MET A 512 0.75 -24.17 -8.58
C MET A 512 -0.34 -25.08 -9.17
N GLU A 513 -0.01 -25.94 -10.13
CA GLU A 513 -0.95 -26.91 -10.67
C GLU A 513 -1.52 -27.81 -9.57
N LYS A 514 -0.65 -28.31 -8.69
CA LYS A 514 -1.05 -29.14 -7.55
C LYS A 514 -1.82 -28.33 -6.50
N TYR A 515 -1.38 -27.12 -6.21
CA TYR A 515 -2.03 -26.19 -5.29
C TYR A 515 -3.47 -25.87 -5.72
N MET A 516 -3.67 -25.42 -6.95
CA MET A 516 -5.00 -25.09 -7.48
C MET A 516 -5.93 -26.30 -7.55
N LYS A 517 -5.40 -27.48 -7.92
CA LYS A 517 -6.17 -28.73 -7.95
C LYS A 517 -6.66 -29.18 -6.57
N ASN A 518 -5.95 -28.85 -5.50
CA ASN A 518 -6.26 -29.26 -4.13
C ASN A 518 -7.02 -28.19 -3.31
N LEU A 519 -7.42 -27.05 -3.88
CA LEU A 519 -8.27 -26.06 -3.20
C LEU A 519 -9.55 -26.67 -2.57
N PRO A 520 -10.21 -27.70 -3.15
CA PRO A 520 -11.31 -28.37 -2.49
C PRO A 520 -10.95 -29.00 -1.13
N ALA A 521 -9.70 -29.41 -0.90
CA ALA A 521 -9.26 -29.92 0.40
C ALA A 521 -9.21 -28.81 1.45
N GLU A 522 -8.71 -27.63 1.08
CA GLU A 522 -8.74 -26.44 1.95
C GLU A 522 -10.19 -26.04 2.27
N LYS A 523 -11.07 -26.06 1.28
CA LYS A 523 -12.49 -25.79 1.49
C LYS A 523 -13.11 -26.77 2.49
N ALA A 524 -12.84 -28.06 2.34
CA ALA A 524 -13.32 -29.08 3.28
C ALA A 524 -12.74 -28.89 4.70
N ALA A 525 -11.47 -28.45 4.82
CA ALA A 525 -10.87 -28.15 6.12
C ALA A 525 -11.56 -26.96 6.78
N VAL A 526 -11.81 -25.86 6.04
CA VAL A 526 -12.55 -24.68 6.55
C VAL A 526 -13.97 -25.05 6.98
N GLU A 527 -14.70 -25.86 6.19
CA GLU A 527 -16.06 -26.30 6.51
C GLU A 527 -16.12 -27.25 7.71
N ALA A 528 -15.02 -27.92 8.06
CA ALA A 528 -14.93 -28.87 9.16
C ALA A 528 -14.55 -28.25 10.51
N LEU A 529 -14.02 -27.03 10.53
CA LEU A 529 -13.60 -26.27 11.72
C LEU A 529 -14.66 -25.26 12.17
#